data_102fa21a70ee45f4cddc75a65ee7d998
#
_entry.id   102fa21a70ee45f4cddc75a65ee7d998
#
_cell.length_a   1.000
_cell.length_b   1.000
_cell.length_c   1.000
_cell.angle_alpha   90.00
_cell.angle_beta   90.00
_cell.angle_gamma   90.00
#
_symmetry.space_group_name_H-M   'P 1'
#
loop_
_entity.id
_entity.type
_entity.pdbx_description
1 polymer ?
#
loop_
_entity_poly.entity_id
_entity_poly.type
_entity_poly.pdbx_seq_one_letter_code
_entity_poly.pdbx_strand_id
1 'polypeptide(L)'
;KVDKYRKEKLGNHHADTAVIYHDFAYFWYIAGDYDKALKYNEMARSIEEELFAEYSITRMRSLNTKALVVWEQGKHQDADDIFEYIITTSEQMSSDYLPDVADFLFNYARCLHDQDEDEKAKAQYLKCINIWSEMSEDGNRKLALAHQEIADIFFSENNAADALEHYVLAEKFNAEDFYVEVDVLDSVAACLLLLDKPEEGIQKFKELLEILVKYKANDTEAKFQMCNNLFCIIDAESE
;
A
#
# COMPACT_ATOMS: atom_id res chain seq x y z
N LYS A 1 -28.36 9.24 3.31
CA LYS A 1 -29.15 9.51 4.53
C LYS A 1 -28.28 10.15 5.64
N VAL A 2 -27.08 9.64 5.87
CA VAL A 2 -26.15 10.17 6.90
C VAL A 2 -25.74 11.61 6.57
N ASP A 3 -25.34 11.90 5.33
CA ASP A 3 -24.94 13.22 4.86
C ASP A 3 -26.08 14.24 5.05
N LYS A 4 -27.32 13.89 4.68
CA LYS A 4 -28.48 14.76 4.87
C LYS A 4 -28.73 15.08 6.35
N TYR A 5 -28.66 14.05 7.22
CA TYR A 5 -28.87 14.23 8.66
C TYR A 5 -27.82 15.14 9.30
N ARG A 6 -26.54 14.97 8.94
CA ARG A 6 -25.46 15.79 9.51
C ARG A 6 -25.51 17.23 9.02
N LYS A 7 -25.78 17.47 7.71
CA LYS A 7 -26.00 18.82 7.18
C LYS A 7 -27.14 19.56 7.90
N GLU A 8 -28.22 18.84 8.20
CA GLU A 8 -29.37 19.41 8.93
C GLU A 8 -29.03 19.70 10.41
N LYS A 9 -28.11 18.94 11.03
CA LYS A 9 -27.77 19.09 12.45
C LYS A 9 -26.54 19.94 12.73
N LEU A 10 -25.51 19.84 11.90
CA LEU A 10 -24.21 20.50 12.12
C LEU A 10 -23.95 21.67 11.18
N GLY A 11 -24.72 21.78 10.09
CA GLY A 11 -24.49 22.76 9.04
C GLY A 11 -23.48 22.29 7.99
N ASN A 12 -23.36 23.08 6.92
CA ASN A 12 -22.48 22.75 5.79
C ASN A 12 -20.99 23.02 6.08
N HIS A 13 -20.67 23.83 7.08
CA HIS A 13 -19.32 24.29 7.43
C HIS A 13 -18.90 23.73 8.81
N HIS A 14 -18.97 22.40 8.97
CA HIS A 14 -18.54 21.73 10.18
C HIS A 14 -17.41 20.73 9.89
N ALA A 15 -16.46 20.60 10.80
CA ALA A 15 -15.33 19.68 10.67
C ALA A 15 -15.78 18.25 10.31
N ASP A 16 -16.79 17.70 10.99
CA ASP A 16 -17.34 16.36 10.68
C ASP A 16 -17.92 16.28 9.27
N THR A 17 -18.39 17.39 8.70
CA THR A 17 -18.89 17.42 7.32
C THR A 17 -17.73 17.28 6.34
N ALA A 18 -16.59 17.92 6.63
CA ALA A 18 -15.37 17.77 5.84
C ALA A 18 -14.87 16.31 5.87
N VAL A 19 -14.84 15.67 7.05
CA VAL A 19 -14.45 14.25 7.19
C VAL A 19 -15.32 13.34 6.31
N ILE A 20 -16.64 13.54 6.29
CA ILE A 20 -17.54 12.74 5.45
C ILE A 20 -17.26 12.94 3.96
N TYR A 21 -17.01 14.18 3.55
CA TYR A 21 -16.67 14.43 2.16
C TYR A 21 -15.34 13.81 1.77
N HIS A 22 -14.35 13.83 2.67
CA HIS A 22 -13.10 13.10 2.49
C HIS A 22 -13.34 11.59 2.36
N ASP A 23 -14.17 10.99 3.22
CA ASP A 23 -14.52 9.56 3.15
C ASP A 23 -15.23 9.23 1.82
N PHE A 24 -16.12 10.10 1.34
CA PHE A 24 -16.73 9.92 0.03
C PHE A 24 -15.73 10.10 -1.12
N ALA A 25 -14.78 11.02 -1.01
CA ALA A 25 -13.73 11.17 -2.00
C ALA A 25 -12.89 9.90 -2.12
N TYR A 26 -12.45 9.35 -0.99
CA TYR A 26 -11.70 8.11 -0.95
C TYR A 26 -12.52 6.91 -1.43
N PHE A 27 -13.80 6.79 -1.04
CA PHE A 27 -14.70 5.77 -1.54
C PHE A 27 -14.82 5.79 -3.08
N TRP A 28 -15.03 6.97 -3.67
CA TRP A 28 -15.14 7.10 -5.11
C TRP A 28 -13.81 6.88 -5.84
N TYR A 29 -12.68 7.21 -5.21
CA TYR A 29 -11.35 6.85 -5.69
C TYR A 29 -11.21 5.33 -5.82
N ILE A 30 -11.50 4.58 -4.77
CA ILE A 30 -11.46 3.10 -4.79
C ILE A 30 -12.46 2.51 -5.80
N ALA A 31 -13.60 3.17 -6.00
CA ALA A 31 -14.60 2.76 -6.98
C ALA A 31 -14.24 3.11 -8.44
N GLY A 32 -13.12 3.82 -8.67
CA GLY A 32 -12.66 4.25 -9.99
C GLY A 32 -13.44 5.43 -10.60
N ASP A 33 -14.34 6.08 -9.84
CA ASP A 33 -15.07 7.28 -10.30
C ASP A 33 -14.31 8.55 -9.87
N TYR A 34 -13.26 8.86 -10.61
CA TYR A 34 -12.31 9.93 -10.29
C TYR A 34 -12.95 11.32 -10.32
N ASP A 35 -13.96 11.55 -11.16
CA ASP A 35 -14.67 12.84 -11.20
C ASP A 35 -15.47 13.07 -9.92
N LYS A 36 -16.16 12.06 -9.41
CA LYS A 36 -16.83 12.14 -8.11
C LYS A 36 -15.84 12.25 -6.97
N ALA A 37 -14.73 11.52 -7.03
CA ALA A 37 -13.68 11.60 -6.03
C ALA A 37 -13.16 13.03 -5.89
N LEU A 38 -12.79 13.67 -7.00
CA LEU A 38 -12.35 15.09 -7.00
C LEU A 38 -13.43 16.02 -6.50
N LYS A 39 -14.67 15.85 -6.94
CA LYS A 39 -15.79 16.69 -6.48
C LYS A 39 -15.97 16.66 -4.96
N TYR A 40 -15.97 15.46 -4.37
CA TYR A 40 -16.09 15.33 -2.91
C TYR A 40 -14.84 15.81 -2.19
N ASN A 41 -13.66 15.62 -2.76
CA ASN A 41 -12.42 16.15 -2.23
C ASN A 41 -12.42 17.69 -2.19
N GLU A 42 -12.87 18.36 -3.24
CA GLU A 42 -13.02 19.83 -3.28
C GLU A 42 -14.00 20.32 -2.23
N MET A 43 -15.11 19.60 -2.02
CA MET A 43 -16.09 19.94 -0.97
C MET A 43 -15.49 19.81 0.43
N ALA A 44 -14.69 18.78 0.69
CA ALA A 44 -13.97 18.61 1.95
C ALA A 44 -12.98 19.76 2.14
N ARG A 45 -12.12 20.00 1.16
CA ARG A 45 -11.08 21.04 1.20
C ARG A 45 -11.63 22.45 1.38
N SER A 46 -12.74 22.78 0.75
CA SER A 46 -13.39 24.08 0.95
C SER A 46 -13.74 24.36 2.43
N ILE A 47 -14.20 23.33 3.14
CA ILE A 47 -14.48 23.44 4.58
C ILE A 47 -13.18 23.45 5.40
N GLU A 48 -12.22 22.61 5.03
CA GLU A 48 -10.93 22.47 5.71
C GLU A 48 -10.11 23.79 5.64
N GLU A 49 -10.15 24.47 4.50
CA GLU A 49 -9.47 25.75 4.29
C GLU A 49 -10.00 26.86 5.20
N GLU A 50 -11.28 26.82 5.54
CA GLU A 50 -11.91 27.77 6.46
C GLU A 50 -11.65 27.43 7.94
N LEU A 51 -11.58 26.13 8.29
CA LEU A 51 -11.59 25.68 9.68
C LEU A 51 -10.21 25.31 10.24
N PHE A 52 -9.28 24.90 9.38
CA PHE A 52 -7.99 24.36 9.81
C PHE A 52 -6.82 25.17 9.28
N ALA A 53 -5.74 25.19 10.07
CA ALA A 53 -4.48 25.77 9.64
C ALA A 53 -3.95 25.08 8.36
N GLU A 54 -3.16 25.78 7.58
CA GLU A 54 -2.58 25.32 6.32
C GLU A 54 -1.83 24.00 6.50
N TYR A 55 -1.11 23.84 7.61
CA TYR A 55 -0.29 22.68 7.95
C TYR A 55 -1.03 21.66 8.83
N SER A 56 -2.35 21.55 8.71
CA SER A 56 -3.09 20.55 9.47
C SER A 56 -3.08 19.18 8.78
N ILE A 57 -3.03 18.11 9.59
CA ILE A 57 -3.06 16.74 9.07
C ILE A 57 -4.33 16.44 8.27
N THR A 58 -5.46 17.04 8.63
CA THR A 58 -6.74 16.89 7.91
C THR A 58 -6.61 17.37 6.47
N ARG A 59 -5.97 18.53 6.26
CA ARG A 59 -5.72 19.07 4.91
C ARG A 59 -4.74 18.19 4.13
N MET A 60 -3.72 17.64 4.78
CA MET A 60 -2.75 16.73 4.13
C MET A 60 -3.39 15.41 3.71
N ARG A 61 -4.30 14.85 4.51
CA ARG A 61 -5.06 13.65 4.13
C ARG A 61 -5.91 13.90 2.88
N SER A 62 -6.59 15.03 2.80
CA SER A 62 -7.38 15.40 1.61
C SER A 62 -6.49 15.65 0.38
N LEU A 63 -5.32 16.26 0.55
CA LEU A 63 -4.34 16.42 -0.52
C LEU A 63 -3.77 15.07 -0.99
N ASN A 64 -3.48 14.13 -0.09
CA ASN A 64 -3.04 12.79 -0.44
C ASN A 64 -4.09 12.07 -1.31
N THR A 65 -5.36 12.11 -0.92
CA THR A 65 -6.43 11.55 -1.76
C THR A 65 -6.51 12.24 -3.12
N LYS A 66 -6.34 13.57 -3.18
CA LYS A 66 -6.28 14.30 -4.45
C LYS A 66 -5.10 13.86 -5.31
N ALA A 67 -3.92 13.69 -4.74
CA ALA A 67 -2.73 13.25 -5.46
C ALA A 67 -2.96 11.88 -6.10
N LEU A 68 -3.50 10.93 -5.36
CA LEU A 68 -3.84 9.60 -5.87
C LEU A 68 -4.84 9.67 -7.04
N VAL A 69 -5.90 10.47 -6.93
CA VAL A 69 -6.89 10.63 -8.01
C VAL A 69 -6.29 11.27 -9.25
N VAL A 70 -5.46 12.31 -9.07
CA VAL A 70 -4.77 13.02 -10.17
C VAL A 70 -3.78 12.10 -10.87
N TRP A 71 -3.08 11.26 -10.09
CA TRP A 71 -2.22 10.21 -10.58
C TRP A 71 -2.98 9.25 -11.52
N GLU A 72 -4.08 8.68 -11.06
CA GLU A 72 -4.92 7.75 -11.81
C GLU A 72 -5.52 8.37 -13.11
N GLN A 73 -5.59 9.69 -13.17
CA GLN A 73 -5.96 10.42 -14.38
C GLN A 73 -4.79 10.61 -15.36
N GLY A 74 -3.61 10.06 -15.07
CA GLY A 74 -2.41 10.18 -15.90
C GLY A 74 -1.68 11.52 -15.80
N LYS A 75 -2.02 12.35 -14.79
CA LYS A 75 -1.39 13.65 -14.54
C LYS A 75 -0.28 13.50 -13.51
N HIS A 76 0.74 12.71 -13.86
CA HIS A 76 1.78 12.27 -12.93
C HIS A 76 2.54 13.44 -12.31
N GLN A 77 2.95 14.44 -13.10
CA GLN A 77 3.67 15.61 -12.58
C GLN A 77 2.84 16.42 -11.57
N ASP A 78 1.53 16.59 -11.83
CA ASP A 78 0.65 17.30 -10.90
C ASP A 78 0.51 16.52 -9.57
N ALA A 79 0.52 15.20 -9.64
CA ALA A 79 0.48 14.33 -8.46
C ALA A 79 1.79 14.40 -7.67
N ASP A 80 2.94 14.34 -8.34
CA ASP A 80 4.25 14.48 -7.73
C ASP A 80 4.38 15.80 -6.97
N ASP A 81 4.00 16.91 -7.60
CA ASP A 81 4.03 18.23 -6.96
C ASP A 81 3.18 18.28 -5.67
N ILE A 82 2.03 17.58 -5.67
CA ILE A 82 1.17 17.48 -4.49
C ILE A 82 1.84 16.61 -3.41
N PHE A 83 2.40 15.45 -3.76
CA PHE A 83 3.09 14.58 -2.81
C PHE A 83 4.31 15.25 -2.19
N GLU A 84 5.14 15.93 -3.00
CA GLU A 84 6.30 16.68 -2.49
C GLU A 84 5.88 17.78 -1.52
N TYR A 85 4.80 18.51 -1.82
CA TYR A 85 4.24 19.49 -0.90
C TYR A 85 3.78 18.86 0.42
N ILE A 86 3.07 17.72 0.37
CA ILE A 86 2.62 17.00 1.56
C ILE A 86 3.81 16.58 2.42
N ILE A 87 4.82 15.94 1.82
CA ILE A 87 5.99 15.41 2.53
C ILE A 87 6.78 16.54 3.18
N THR A 88 7.11 17.59 2.41
CA THR A 88 7.87 18.75 2.92
C THR A 88 7.12 19.46 4.06
N THR A 89 5.80 19.58 3.92
CA THR A 89 4.95 20.19 4.96
C THR A 89 4.89 19.31 6.21
N SER A 90 4.82 17.99 6.03
CA SER A 90 4.72 17.04 7.13
C SER A 90 5.96 16.99 8.02
N GLU A 91 7.14 17.35 7.51
CA GLU A 91 8.37 17.46 8.31
C GLU A 91 8.27 18.52 9.43
N GLN A 92 7.33 19.45 9.30
CA GLN A 92 7.08 20.51 10.29
C GLN A 92 5.98 20.17 11.30
N MET A 93 5.36 19.00 11.16
CA MET A 93 4.26 18.57 12.00
C MET A 93 4.73 17.90 13.30
N SER A 94 3.80 17.76 14.26
CA SER A 94 4.04 16.98 15.48
C SER A 94 4.31 15.51 15.17
N SER A 95 5.14 14.87 15.99
CA SER A 95 5.40 13.44 15.93
C SER A 95 4.14 12.57 16.05
N ASP A 96 3.05 13.11 16.61
CA ASP A 96 1.78 12.40 16.72
C ASP A 96 1.19 12.03 15.34
N TYR A 97 1.62 12.70 14.27
CA TYR A 97 1.15 12.47 12.89
C TYR A 97 2.11 11.63 12.04
N LEU A 98 3.19 11.11 12.61
CA LEU A 98 4.12 10.23 11.89
C LEU A 98 3.44 9.04 11.20
N PRO A 99 2.42 8.39 11.78
CA PRO A 99 1.70 7.32 11.08
C PRO A 99 1.07 7.76 9.75
N ASP A 100 0.45 8.95 9.73
CA ASP A 100 -0.12 9.52 8.51
C ASP A 100 0.96 9.87 7.49
N VAL A 101 2.07 10.43 7.96
CA VAL A 101 3.23 10.77 7.10
C VAL A 101 3.78 9.52 6.44
N ALA A 102 3.89 8.42 7.16
CA ALA A 102 4.33 7.15 6.60
C ALA A 102 3.34 6.62 5.53
N ASP A 103 2.03 6.78 5.74
CA ASP A 103 1.03 6.43 4.74
C ASP A 103 1.15 7.30 3.46
N PHE A 104 1.48 8.59 3.59
CA PHE A 104 1.73 9.47 2.44
C PHE A 104 2.98 9.07 1.67
N LEU A 105 4.06 8.75 2.39
CA LEU A 105 5.31 8.27 1.79
C LEU A 105 5.10 6.95 1.04
N PHE A 106 4.34 6.03 1.60
CA PHE A 106 4.00 4.76 0.98
C PHE A 106 3.19 4.95 -0.32
N ASN A 107 2.17 5.80 -0.28
CA ASN A 107 1.36 6.10 -1.46
C ASN A 107 2.20 6.75 -2.56
N TYR A 108 3.09 7.69 -2.20
CA TYR A 108 3.98 8.32 -3.16
C TYR A 108 4.98 7.32 -3.75
N ALA A 109 5.54 6.44 -2.92
CA ALA A 109 6.45 5.40 -3.38
C ALA A 109 5.80 4.49 -4.44
N ARG A 110 4.54 4.09 -4.25
CA ARG A 110 3.79 3.32 -5.25
C ARG A 110 3.65 4.09 -6.57
N CYS A 111 3.27 5.36 -6.50
CA CYS A 111 3.16 6.20 -7.70
C CYS A 111 4.49 6.34 -8.43
N LEU A 112 5.61 6.45 -7.70
CA LEU A 112 6.95 6.51 -8.30
C LEU A 112 7.33 5.16 -8.95
N HIS A 113 7.02 4.04 -8.31
CA HIS A 113 7.27 2.71 -8.88
C HIS A 113 6.49 2.50 -10.18
N ASP A 114 5.21 2.89 -10.22
CA ASP A 114 4.39 2.82 -11.43
C ASP A 114 4.93 3.71 -12.58
N GLN A 115 5.84 4.65 -12.29
CA GLN A 115 6.56 5.49 -13.28
C GLN A 115 7.95 4.94 -13.64
N ASP A 116 8.31 3.74 -13.21
CA ASP A 116 9.66 3.16 -13.34
C ASP A 116 10.75 3.99 -12.61
N GLU A 117 10.34 4.85 -11.62
CA GLU A 117 11.26 5.65 -10.80
C GLU A 117 11.68 4.87 -9.53
N ASP A 118 12.14 3.64 -9.71
CA ASP A 118 12.34 2.63 -8.68
C ASP A 118 13.29 3.06 -7.56
N GLU A 119 14.37 3.78 -7.87
CA GLU A 119 15.31 4.26 -6.85
C GLU A 119 14.66 5.28 -5.92
N LYS A 120 13.79 6.16 -6.47
CA LYS A 120 13.04 7.11 -5.65
C LYS A 120 11.96 6.39 -4.85
N ALA A 121 11.27 5.41 -5.45
CA ALA A 121 10.28 4.59 -4.77
C ALA A 121 10.89 3.86 -3.56
N LYS A 122 11.99 3.14 -3.75
CA LYS A 122 12.72 2.47 -2.67
C LYS A 122 13.09 3.44 -1.54
N ALA A 123 13.57 4.64 -1.88
CA ALA A 123 13.90 5.64 -0.87
C ALA A 123 12.70 6.10 -0.02
N GLN A 124 11.50 6.24 -0.61
CA GLN A 124 10.30 6.60 0.15
C GLN A 124 9.77 5.41 0.97
N TYR A 125 9.80 4.18 0.41
CA TYR A 125 9.45 2.97 1.18
C TYR A 125 10.33 2.80 2.42
N LEU A 126 11.64 3.00 2.30
CA LEU A 126 12.55 2.94 3.46
C LEU A 126 12.22 3.99 4.54
N LYS A 127 11.81 5.19 4.14
CA LYS A 127 11.37 6.21 5.12
C LYS A 127 10.10 5.78 5.85
N CYS A 128 9.09 5.26 5.15
CA CYS A 128 7.87 4.81 5.83
C CYS A 128 8.13 3.57 6.70
N ILE A 129 8.99 2.65 6.29
CA ILE A 129 9.41 1.51 7.11
C ILE A 129 10.06 1.98 8.41
N ASN A 130 10.97 2.96 8.36
CA ASN A 130 11.59 3.51 9.55
C ASN A 130 10.55 4.06 10.54
N ILE A 131 9.55 4.78 10.04
CA ILE A 131 8.48 5.32 10.89
C ILE A 131 7.63 4.18 11.48
N TRP A 132 7.14 3.25 10.65
CA TRP A 132 6.28 2.17 11.12
C TRP A 132 7.00 1.18 12.04
N SER A 133 8.33 0.99 11.89
CA SER A 133 9.12 0.11 12.76
C SER A 133 9.22 0.60 14.21
N GLU A 134 9.03 1.90 14.45
CA GLU A 134 8.97 2.50 15.78
C GLU A 134 7.58 2.41 16.43
N MET A 135 6.57 1.98 15.66
CA MET A 135 5.21 1.83 16.13
C MET A 135 5.01 0.43 16.73
N SER A 136 3.99 0.29 17.58
CA SER A 136 3.57 -1.00 18.13
C SER A 136 2.98 -1.92 17.05
N GLU A 137 2.43 -3.08 17.44
CA GLU A 137 1.89 -4.15 16.57
C GLU A 137 0.98 -3.68 15.41
N ASP A 138 0.34 -2.52 15.53
CA ASP A 138 -0.50 -1.93 14.46
C ASP A 138 0.30 -1.60 13.17
N GLY A 139 1.63 -1.46 13.26
CA GLY A 139 2.52 -1.24 12.11
C GLY A 139 2.84 -2.50 11.30
N ASN A 140 2.64 -3.69 11.83
CA ASN A 140 3.16 -4.92 11.24
C ASN A 140 2.65 -5.18 9.82
N ARG A 141 1.34 -5.05 9.57
CA ARG A 141 0.77 -5.24 8.23
C ARG A 141 1.33 -4.25 7.20
N LYS A 142 1.51 -2.99 7.60
CA LYS A 142 2.07 -1.93 6.73
C LYS A 142 3.55 -2.17 6.46
N LEU A 143 4.29 -2.66 7.46
CA LEU A 143 5.67 -3.08 7.30
C LEU A 143 5.79 -4.24 6.31
N ALA A 144 4.91 -5.25 6.42
CA ALA A 144 4.88 -6.37 5.49
C ALA A 144 4.68 -5.89 4.05
N LEU A 145 3.67 -5.04 3.81
CA LEU A 145 3.40 -4.48 2.49
C LEU A 145 4.57 -3.66 1.95
N ALA A 146 5.18 -2.79 2.76
CA ALA A 146 6.30 -1.97 2.28
C ALA A 146 7.56 -2.79 1.97
N HIS A 147 7.81 -3.84 2.73
CA HIS A 147 8.89 -4.77 2.42
C HIS A 147 8.59 -5.59 1.17
N GLN A 148 7.34 -6.02 0.96
CA GLN A 148 6.92 -6.69 -0.27
C GLN A 148 7.15 -5.81 -1.50
N GLU A 149 6.69 -4.55 -1.48
CA GLU A 149 6.86 -3.61 -2.59
C GLU A 149 8.35 -3.37 -2.95
N ILE A 150 9.23 -3.25 -1.96
CA ILE A 150 10.68 -3.15 -2.20
C ILE A 150 11.23 -4.45 -2.81
N ALA A 151 10.78 -5.60 -2.31
CA ALA A 151 11.18 -6.90 -2.82
C ALA A 151 10.76 -7.09 -4.28
N ASP A 152 9.55 -6.67 -4.64
CA ASP A 152 9.02 -6.73 -6.00
C ASP A 152 9.89 -5.88 -6.95
N ILE A 153 10.36 -4.70 -6.52
CA ILE A 153 11.31 -3.89 -7.29
C ILE A 153 12.63 -4.65 -7.50
N PHE A 154 13.24 -5.18 -6.44
CA PHE A 154 14.50 -5.93 -6.58
C PHE A 154 14.33 -7.19 -7.45
N PHE A 155 13.18 -7.85 -7.35
CA PHE A 155 12.88 -9.01 -8.17
C PHE A 155 12.78 -8.65 -9.66
N SER A 156 12.13 -7.54 -9.99
CA SER A 156 12.05 -7.01 -11.37
C SER A 156 13.42 -6.62 -11.94
N GLU A 157 14.33 -6.15 -11.08
CA GLU A 157 15.73 -5.86 -11.39
C GLU A 157 16.61 -7.13 -11.55
N ASN A 158 16.03 -8.33 -11.45
CA ASN A 158 16.71 -9.62 -11.39
C ASN A 158 17.70 -9.75 -10.21
N ASN A 159 17.47 -9.04 -9.14
CA ASN A 159 18.24 -9.11 -7.90
C ASN A 159 17.54 -9.99 -6.87
N ALA A 160 17.52 -11.29 -7.11
CA ALA A 160 16.84 -12.26 -6.26
C ALA A 160 17.36 -12.30 -4.82
N ALA A 161 18.62 -11.92 -4.58
CA ALA A 161 19.22 -11.94 -3.25
C ALA A 161 18.61 -10.85 -2.35
N ASP A 162 18.60 -9.59 -2.81
CA ASP A 162 18.02 -8.49 -2.05
C ASP A 162 16.49 -8.61 -1.98
N ALA A 163 15.85 -9.11 -3.07
CA ALA A 163 14.42 -9.42 -3.05
C ALA A 163 14.07 -10.42 -1.94
N LEU A 164 14.83 -11.52 -1.82
CA LEU A 164 14.61 -12.53 -0.78
C LEU A 164 14.71 -11.94 0.63
N GLU A 165 15.69 -11.07 0.89
CA GLU A 165 15.84 -10.45 2.21
C GLU A 165 14.56 -9.67 2.59
N HIS A 166 14.02 -8.89 1.66
CA HIS A 166 12.82 -8.11 1.89
C HIS A 166 11.55 -8.97 1.95
N TYR A 167 11.39 -10.00 1.11
CA TYR A 167 10.25 -10.93 1.22
C TYR A 167 10.24 -11.68 2.56
N VAL A 168 11.39 -12.09 3.08
CA VAL A 168 11.48 -12.72 4.41
C VAL A 168 11.08 -11.75 5.53
N LEU A 169 11.37 -10.46 5.39
CA LEU A 169 10.88 -9.44 6.32
C LEU A 169 9.37 -9.23 6.19
N ALA A 170 8.83 -9.24 4.97
CA ALA A 170 7.40 -9.18 4.73
C ALA A 170 6.67 -10.39 5.36
N GLU A 171 7.19 -11.61 5.20
CA GLU A 171 6.67 -12.83 5.85
C GLU A 171 6.66 -12.68 7.38
N LYS A 172 7.75 -12.17 7.95
CA LYS A 172 7.88 -11.98 9.41
C LYS A 172 6.87 -10.99 9.98
N PHE A 173 6.54 -9.92 9.25
CA PHE A 173 5.62 -8.87 9.69
C PHE A 173 4.18 -9.11 9.23
N ASN A 174 3.93 -10.15 8.44
CA ASN A 174 2.58 -10.45 7.99
C ASN A 174 1.69 -10.83 9.20
N ALA A 175 0.70 -9.98 9.48
CA ALA A 175 -0.26 -10.16 10.56
C ALA A 175 -1.52 -10.89 10.04
N GLU A 176 -1.38 -12.16 9.64
CA GLU A 176 -2.49 -13.05 9.26
C GLU A 176 -3.32 -12.57 8.03
N ASP A 177 -2.75 -11.73 7.16
CA ASP A 177 -3.39 -11.40 5.89
C ASP A 177 -3.12 -12.54 4.88
N PHE A 178 -4.16 -13.34 4.62
CA PHE A 178 -4.07 -14.50 3.74
C PHE A 178 -3.48 -14.17 2.35
N TYR A 179 -3.88 -13.05 1.74
CA TYR A 179 -3.42 -12.71 0.39
C TYR A 179 -1.95 -12.32 0.38
N VAL A 180 -1.52 -11.51 1.34
CA VAL A 180 -0.12 -11.14 1.52
C VAL A 180 0.73 -12.39 1.83
N GLU A 181 0.22 -13.30 2.66
CA GLU A 181 0.93 -14.55 2.99
C GLU A 181 1.16 -15.42 1.76
N VAL A 182 0.13 -15.59 0.92
CA VAL A 182 0.21 -16.39 -0.31
C VAL A 182 1.22 -15.79 -1.28
N ASP A 183 1.11 -14.49 -1.56
CA ASP A 183 1.97 -13.80 -2.53
C ASP A 183 3.43 -13.78 -2.07
N VAL A 184 3.67 -13.52 -0.79
CA VAL A 184 5.03 -13.48 -0.22
C VAL A 184 5.68 -14.86 -0.24
N LEU A 185 4.97 -15.93 0.15
CA LEU A 185 5.52 -17.29 0.13
C LEU A 185 5.87 -17.75 -1.28
N ASP A 186 5.03 -17.45 -2.26
CA ASP A 186 5.30 -17.75 -3.67
C ASP A 186 6.58 -17.04 -4.15
N SER A 187 6.71 -15.75 -3.84
CA SER A 187 7.87 -14.94 -4.20
C SER A 187 9.16 -15.39 -3.50
N VAL A 188 9.08 -15.76 -2.21
CA VAL A 188 10.22 -16.35 -1.47
C VAL A 188 10.69 -17.64 -2.14
N ALA A 189 9.75 -18.53 -2.49
CA ALA A 189 10.07 -19.77 -3.15
C ALA A 189 10.75 -19.54 -4.52
N ALA A 190 10.21 -18.61 -5.31
CA ALA A 190 10.78 -18.24 -6.60
C ALA A 190 12.21 -17.66 -6.46
N CYS A 191 12.45 -16.77 -5.50
CA CYS A 191 13.78 -16.23 -5.22
C CYS A 191 14.77 -17.35 -4.83
N LEU A 192 14.35 -18.29 -3.99
CA LEU A 192 15.19 -19.40 -3.57
C LEU A 192 15.59 -20.30 -4.74
N LEU A 193 14.68 -20.58 -5.67
CA LEU A 193 15.00 -21.33 -6.90
C LEU A 193 16.00 -20.55 -7.78
N LEU A 194 15.81 -19.25 -7.96
CA LEU A 194 16.75 -18.40 -8.73
C LEU A 194 18.15 -18.33 -8.09
N LEU A 195 18.25 -18.52 -6.77
CA LEU A 195 19.50 -18.53 -6.01
C LEU A 195 20.14 -19.93 -5.90
N ASP A 196 19.69 -20.90 -6.70
CA ASP A 196 20.19 -22.28 -6.69
C ASP A 196 20.03 -22.98 -5.32
N LYS A 197 18.87 -22.75 -4.67
CA LYS A 197 18.45 -23.36 -3.40
C LYS A 197 17.14 -24.13 -3.54
N PRO A 198 17.09 -25.16 -4.40
CA PRO A 198 15.84 -25.82 -4.77
C PRO A 198 15.13 -26.49 -3.58
N GLU A 199 15.87 -27.10 -2.65
CA GLU A 199 15.25 -27.78 -1.51
C GLU A 199 14.49 -26.80 -0.60
N GLU A 200 15.08 -25.62 -0.34
CA GLU A 200 14.42 -24.56 0.45
C GLU A 200 13.21 -23.99 -0.30
N GLY A 201 13.32 -23.73 -1.61
CA GLY A 201 12.23 -23.25 -2.45
C GLY A 201 11.05 -24.23 -2.51
N ILE A 202 11.32 -25.53 -2.74
CA ILE A 202 10.31 -26.58 -2.71
C ILE A 202 9.60 -26.63 -1.34
N GLN A 203 10.33 -26.45 -0.25
CA GLN A 203 9.72 -26.43 1.08
C GLN A 203 8.74 -25.28 1.23
N LYS A 204 9.08 -24.07 0.75
CA LYS A 204 8.17 -22.90 0.77
C LYS A 204 6.93 -23.12 -0.10
N PHE A 205 7.05 -23.74 -1.27
CA PHE A 205 5.87 -24.12 -2.07
C PHE A 205 4.98 -25.15 -1.35
N LYS A 206 5.54 -26.09 -0.58
CA LYS A 206 4.76 -27.02 0.23
C LYS A 206 3.99 -26.30 1.35
N GLU A 207 4.63 -25.35 2.04
CA GLU A 207 3.96 -24.50 3.04
C GLU A 207 2.79 -23.72 2.41
N LEU A 208 3.02 -23.09 1.25
CA LEU A 208 1.99 -22.38 0.51
C LEU A 208 0.82 -23.29 0.12
N LEU A 209 1.08 -24.52 -0.35
CA LEU A 209 0.03 -25.48 -0.67
C LEU A 209 -0.81 -25.86 0.55
N GLU A 210 -0.21 -26.03 1.72
CA GLU A 210 -0.94 -26.32 2.95
C GLU A 210 -1.90 -25.17 3.33
N ILE A 211 -1.44 -23.92 3.18
CA ILE A 211 -2.25 -22.71 3.42
C ILE A 211 -3.42 -22.64 2.43
N LEU A 212 -3.16 -22.83 1.13
CA LEU A 212 -4.19 -22.81 0.08
C LEU A 212 -5.26 -23.89 0.30
N VAL A 213 -4.85 -25.10 0.65
CA VAL A 213 -5.77 -26.20 0.98
C VAL A 213 -6.64 -25.86 2.18
N LYS A 214 -6.04 -25.31 3.23
CA LYS A 214 -6.72 -24.96 4.48
C LYS A 214 -7.79 -23.88 4.30
N TYR A 215 -7.48 -22.83 3.54
CA TYR A 215 -8.30 -21.60 3.50
C TYR A 215 -9.21 -21.50 2.27
N LYS A 216 -8.84 -22.10 1.13
CA LYS A 216 -9.48 -21.82 -0.16
C LYS A 216 -9.79 -23.06 -1.01
N ALA A 217 -10.03 -24.21 -0.41
CA ALA A 217 -10.25 -25.49 -1.12
C ALA A 217 -11.28 -25.45 -2.27
N ASN A 218 -12.18 -24.45 -2.30
CA ASN A 218 -13.21 -24.29 -3.33
C ASN A 218 -13.01 -23.07 -4.25
N ASP A 219 -12.01 -22.24 -4.02
CA ASP A 219 -11.70 -21.06 -4.82
C ASP A 219 -10.95 -21.46 -6.09
N THR A 220 -11.39 -20.92 -7.26
CA THR A 220 -10.82 -21.28 -8.57
C THR A 220 -9.41 -20.70 -8.73
N GLU A 221 -9.16 -19.51 -8.21
CA GLU A 221 -7.86 -18.84 -8.29
C GLU A 221 -6.83 -19.55 -7.40
N ALA A 222 -7.23 -19.90 -6.17
CA ALA A 222 -6.40 -20.72 -5.30
C ALA A 222 -6.05 -22.09 -5.91
N LYS A 223 -7.00 -22.73 -6.63
CA LYS A 223 -6.71 -23.97 -7.36
C LYS A 223 -5.71 -23.78 -8.48
N PHE A 224 -5.80 -22.66 -9.21
CA PHE A 224 -4.84 -22.32 -10.25
C PHE A 224 -3.44 -22.12 -9.67
N GLN A 225 -3.32 -21.36 -8.57
CA GLN A 225 -2.06 -21.17 -7.85
C GLN A 225 -1.48 -22.49 -7.34
N MET A 226 -2.33 -23.37 -6.78
CA MET A 226 -1.93 -24.72 -6.38
C MET A 226 -1.34 -25.54 -7.53
N CYS A 227 -1.97 -25.47 -8.72
CA CYS A 227 -1.47 -26.19 -9.89
C CYS A 227 -0.12 -25.66 -10.36
N ASN A 228 0.06 -24.33 -10.36
CA ASN A 228 1.34 -23.70 -10.72
C ASN A 228 2.45 -24.12 -9.74
N ASN A 229 2.18 -24.06 -8.44
CA ASN A 229 3.15 -24.44 -7.43
C ASN A 229 3.52 -25.92 -7.48
N LEU A 230 2.54 -26.81 -7.74
CA LEU A 230 2.82 -28.23 -7.97
C LEU A 230 3.70 -28.44 -9.20
N PHE A 231 3.48 -27.67 -10.28
CA PHE A 231 4.32 -27.73 -11.46
C PHE A 231 5.76 -27.31 -11.15
N CYS A 232 5.96 -26.19 -10.41
CA CYS A 232 7.27 -25.74 -9.98
C CYS A 232 8.00 -26.77 -9.10
N ILE A 233 7.28 -27.45 -8.18
CA ILE A 233 7.85 -28.51 -7.34
C ILE A 233 8.30 -29.69 -8.20
N ILE A 234 7.47 -30.16 -9.13
CA ILE A 234 7.78 -31.31 -10.00
C ILE A 234 8.96 -31.00 -10.91
N ASP A 235 9.02 -29.79 -11.48
CA ASP A 235 10.11 -29.37 -12.35
C ASP A 235 11.43 -29.31 -11.57
N ALA A 236 11.43 -28.69 -10.41
CA ALA A 236 12.62 -28.59 -9.54
C ALA A 236 13.09 -29.93 -8.95
N GLU A 237 12.19 -30.93 -8.75
CA GLU A 237 12.58 -32.27 -8.31
C GLU A 237 13.09 -33.13 -9.49
N SER A 238 12.96 -32.68 -10.73
CA SER A 238 13.34 -33.42 -11.94
C SER A 238 14.75 -33.09 -12.45
N GLU A 239 15.34 -32.00 -11.96
CA GLU A 239 16.72 -31.59 -12.23
C GLU A 239 17.69 -32.13 -11.18
#